data_a058fe6d291b31ecf9f27b9ad29e1ddb
#
_entry.id   a058fe6d291b31ecf9f27b9ad29e1ddb
#
_cell.length_a   1.000
_cell.length_b   1.000
_cell.length_c   1.000
_cell.angle_alpha   90.00
_cell.angle_beta   90.00
_cell.angle_gamma   90.00
#
_symmetry.space_group_name_H-M   'P 1'
#
loop_
_entity.id
_entity.type
_entity.pdbx_description
1 polymer ?
#
loop_
_entity_poly.entity_id
_entity_poly.type
_entity_poly.pdbx_seq_one_letter_code
_entity_poly.pdbx_strand_id
1 'polypeptide(L)'
;MEKDKNTSRASQTRSKSERPKVWVPPSSLDAPPAPDGFRYRWIRAESVGFQDTKNITGRLREGYELVRSEEVENASDYPVVEDGKYKGVVGVGGLLLAKVPVEIAKQRQEYMANRHKQQDEAVQHDLMKEQDQRMPINVERQTRVTFGGTKK
;
A
#
# COMPACT_ATOMS: atom_id res chain seq x y z
N MET A 1 -37.92 -29.61 -38.40
CA MET A 1 -38.79 -29.00 -37.38
C MET A 1 -37.92 -28.64 -36.19
N GLU A 2 -37.45 -27.42 -36.22
CA GLU A 2 -36.66 -26.83 -35.14
C GLU A 2 -37.61 -26.32 -34.05
N LYS A 3 -37.43 -26.83 -32.81
CA LYS A 3 -38.20 -26.36 -31.66
C LYS A 3 -37.51 -25.10 -31.10
N ASP A 4 -38.08 -23.95 -31.39
CA ASP A 4 -37.73 -22.70 -30.71
C ASP A 4 -37.94 -22.83 -29.21
N LYS A 5 -36.85 -22.86 -28.47
CA LYS A 5 -36.88 -22.76 -27.01
C LYS A 5 -37.22 -21.32 -26.61
N ASN A 6 -38.48 -21.14 -26.29
CA ASN A 6 -39.04 -19.88 -25.78
C ASN A 6 -38.40 -19.56 -24.40
N THR A 7 -37.27 -18.91 -24.41
CA THR A 7 -36.60 -18.43 -23.20
C THR A 7 -37.38 -17.23 -22.67
N SER A 8 -37.92 -17.33 -21.46
CA SER A 8 -38.73 -16.29 -20.87
C SER A 8 -37.94 -14.98 -20.74
N ARG A 9 -38.60 -13.85 -21.00
CA ARG A 9 -38.05 -12.48 -20.91
C ARG A 9 -37.37 -12.20 -19.57
N ALA A 10 -37.81 -12.85 -18.50
CA ALA A 10 -37.23 -12.72 -17.14
C ALA A 10 -35.85 -13.37 -17.00
N SER A 11 -35.53 -14.43 -17.79
CA SER A 11 -34.21 -15.06 -17.75
C SER A 11 -33.16 -14.30 -18.54
N GLN A 12 -33.56 -13.54 -19.57
CA GLN A 12 -32.66 -12.73 -20.37
C GLN A 12 -32.21 -11.47 -19.66
N THR A 13 -33.01 -10.90 -18.75
CA THR A 13 -32.67 -9.69 -17.99
C THR A 13 -31.76 -9.99 -16.81
N ARG A 14 -31.76 -11.23 -16.30
CA ARG A 14 -30.93 -11.62 -15.13
C ARG A 14 -29.48 -11.97 -15.46
N SER A 15 -29.17 -12.27 -16.71
CA SER A 15 -27.82 -12.74 -17.10
C SER A 15 -26.80 -11.64 -17.35
N LYS A 16 -27.17 -10.36 -17.26
CA LYS A 16 -26.28 -9.22 -17.63
C LYS A 16 -25.91 -8.23 -16.55
N SER A 17 -26.36 -8.39 -15.31
CA SER A 17 -25.86 -7.55 -14.22
C SER A 17 -25.01 -8.39 -13.27
N GLU A 18 -23.72 -8.47 -13.53
CA GLU A 18 -22.76 -8.83 -12.50
C GLU A 18 -22.82 -7.75 -11.44
N ARG A 19 -23.61 -7.98 -10.40
CA ARG A 19 -23.59 -7.12 -9.21
C ARG A 19 -22.24 -7.31 -8.55
N PRO A 20 -21.54 -6.23 -8.17
CA PRO A 20 -20.35 -6.37 -7.34
C PRO A 20 -20.72 -7.20 -6.11
N LYS A 21 -19.98 -8.28 -5.87
CA LYS A 21 -20.31 -9.29 -4.85
C LYS A 21 -20.29 -8.73 -3.43
N VAL A 22 -19.56 -7.66 -3.21
CA VAL A 22 -19.45 -6.98 -1.91
C VAL A 22 -19.32 -5.48 -2.16
N TRP A 23 -20.14 -4.67 -1.50
CA TRP A 23 -19.96 -3.23 -1.47
C TRP A 23 -18.88 -2.90 -0.43
N VAL A 24 -17.83 -2.21 -0.84
CA VAL A 24 -16.77 -1.69 0.04
C VAL A 24 -16.84 -0.16 -0.04
N PRO A 25 -16.87 0.55 1.08
CA PRO A 25 -16.85 2.00 1.05
C PRO A 25 -15.54 2.50 0.41
N PRO A 26 -15.62 3.48 -0.50
CA PRO A 26 -14.42 4.04 -1.13
C PRO A 26 -13.54 4.72 -0.08
N SER A 27 -12.24 4.49 -0.15
CA SER A 27 -11.27 5.17 0.70
C SER A 27 -10.75 6.43 0.01
N SER A 28 -10.53 7.49 0.77
CA SER A 28 -9.88 8.70 0.25
C SER A 28 -8.43 8.46 -0.23
N LEU A 29 -7.85 7.33 0.16
CA LEU A 29 -6.50 6.89 -0.25
C LEU A 29 -6.53 5.81 -1.33
N ASP A 30 -7.67 5.56 -1.94
CA ASP A 30 -7.71 4.67 -3.10
C ASP A 30 -6.86 5.25 -4.21
N ALA A 31 -5.95 4.45 -4.74
CA ALA A 31 -5.05 4.84 -5.80
C ALA A 31 -5.44 4.13 -7.11
N PRO A 32 -5.21 4.78 -8.26
CA PRO A 32 -5.38 4.11 -9.55
C PRO A 32 -4.48 2.88 -9.66
N PRO A 33 -4.77 1.94 -10.58
CA PRO A 33 -3.87 0.85 -10.86
C PRO A 33 -2.52 1.38 -11.32
N ALA A 34 -1.44 0.85 -10.76
CA ALA A 34 -0.10 1.25 -11.16
C ALA A 34 0.23 0.68 -12.54
N PRO A 35 0.96 1.41 -13.40
CA PRO A 35 1.44 0.88 -14.66
C PRO A 35 2.40 -0.30 -14.44
N ASP A 36 2.51 -1.17 -15.45
CA ASP A 36 3.35 -2.35 -15.39
C ASP A 36 4.80 -2.00 -15.03
N GLY A 37 5.37 -2.75 -14.09
CA GLY A 37 6.73 -2.53 -13.60
C GLY A 37 6.87 -1.45 -12.52
N PHE A 38 5.79 -0.76 -12.17
CA PHE A 38 5.80 0.27 -11.13
C PHE A 38 4.88 -0.09 -9.96
N ARG A 39 5.17 0.53 -8.82
CA ARG A 39 4.35 0.45 -7.61
C ARG A 39 4.06 1.85 -7.11
N TYR A 40 2.80 2.11 -6.79
CA TYR A 40 2.37 3.37 -6.17
C TYR A 40 2.56 3.37 -4.67
N ARG A 41 2.83 4.57 -4.16
CA ARG A 41 2.94 4.85 -2.73
C ARG A 41 2.53 6.29 -2.43
N TRP A 42 1.76 6.46 -1.37
CA TRP A 42 1.48 7.77 -0.80
C TRP A 42 2.69 8.27 0.00
N ILE A 43 3.11 9.50 -0.27
CA ILE A 43 4.23 10.18 0.40
C ILE A 43 3.70 11.43 1.07
N ARG A 44 4.00 11.62 2.34
CA ARG A 44 3.61 12.81 3.07
C ARG A 44 4.41 14.02 2.59
N ALA A 45 3.69 15.03 2.12
CA ALA A 45 4.21 16.31 1.67
C ALA A 45 4.01 17.40 2.72
N GLU A 46 2.93 17.28 3.48
CA GLU A 46 2.54 18.27 4.48
C GLU A 46 2.05 17.57 5.74
N SER A 47 2.33 18.15 6.89
CA SER A 47 1.84 17.72 8.19
C SER A 47 1.47 18.95 9.01
N VAL A 48 0.19 19.04 9.41
CA VAL A 48 -0.33 20.13 10.25
C VAL A 48 -0.03 21.53 9.69
N GLY A 49 -0.18 21.71 8.35
CA GLY A 49 0.10 22.99 7.67
C GLY A 49 1.59 23.26 7.39
N PHE A 50 2.50 22.38 7.80
CA PHE A 50 3.95 22.52 7.53
C PHE A 50 4.40 21.57 6.44
N GLN A 51 5.19 22.10 5.49
CA GLN A 51 5.76 21.29 4.42
C GLN A 51 6.86 20.36 4.94
N ASP A 52 6.74 19.06 4.66
CA ASP A 52 7.75 18.05 4.98
C ASP A 52 8.73 17.86 3.81
N THR A 53 9.49 18.91 3.54
CA THR A 53 10.47 18.91 2.44
C THR A 53 11.51 17.81 2.58
N LYS A 54 11.91 17.47 3.82
CA LYS A 54 12.89 16.43 4.11
C LYS A 54 12.41 15.06 3.65
N ASN A 55 11.15 14.73 3.94
CA ASN A 55 10.57 13.45 3.54
C ASN A 55 10.48 13.33 2.02
N ILE A 56 9.94 14.35 1.35
CA ILE A 56 9.82 14.33 -0.11
C ILE A 56 11.18 14.24 -0.79
N THR A 57 12.13 15.09 -0.39
CA THR A 57 13.48 15.08 -0.99
C THR A 57 14.17 13.74 -0.78
N GLY A 58 14.00 13.12 0.40
CA GLY A 58 14.52 11.79 0.68
C GLY A 58 13.93 10.74 -0.27
N ARG A 59 12.61 10.77 -0.48
CA ARG A 59 11.93 9.82 -1.37
C ARG A 59 12.32 10.00 -2.84
N LEU A 60 12.40 11.24 -3.32
CA LEU A 60 12.85 11.51 -4.68
C LEU A 60 14.28 11.00 -4.92
N ARG A 61 15.17 11.12 -3.93
CA ARG A 61 16.53 10.57 -4.00
C ARG A 61 16.55 9.02 -3.97
N GLU A 62 15.55 8.39 -3.38
CA GLU A 62 15.38 6.93 -3.38
C GLU A 62 14.83 6.41 -4.73
N GLY A 63 14.56 7.28 -5.70
CA GLY A 63 14.04 6.90 -7.03
C GLY A 63 12.51 6.91 -7.13
N TYR A 64 11.81 7.59 -6.21
CA TYR A 64 10.39 7.85 -6.36
C TYR A 64 10.15 9.04 -7.27
N GLU A 65 9.13 8.94 -8.12
CA GLU A 65 8.64 10.01 -8.99
C GLU A 65 7.22 10.35 -8.62
N LEU A 66 6.88 11.64 -8.58
CA LEU A 66 5.52 12.09 -8.31
C LEU A 66 4.63 11.84 -9.52
N VAL A 67 3.43 11.30 -9.27
CA VAL A 67 2.47 10.96 -10.30
C VAL A 67 1.61 12.18 -10.61
N ARG A 68 1.61 12.61 -11.88
CA ARG A 68 0.76 13.70 -12.35
C ARG A 68 -0.59 13.17 -12.78
N SER A 69 -1.60 14.02 -12.68
CA SER A 69 -2.95 13.70 -13.14
C SER A 69 -3.00 13.29 -14.62
N GLU A 70 -2.13 13.85 -15.46
CA GLU A 70 -2.03 13.53 -16.89
C GLU A 70 -1.57 12.08 -17.16
N GLU A 71 -0.89 11.45 -16.22
CA GLU A 71 -0.38 10.09 -16.33
C GLU A 71 -1.39 9.02 -15.91
N VAL A 72 -2.50 9.43 -15.32
CA VAL A 72 -3.51 8.53 -14.75
C VAL A 72 -4.71 8.43 -15.67
N GLU A 73 -5.11 7.22 -16.01
CA GLU A 73 -6.39 6.98 -16.66
C GLU A 73 -7.52 7.37 -15.68
N ASN A 74 -8.52 8.11 -16.16
CA ASN A 74 -9.61 8.65 -15.34
C ASN A 74 -9.15 9.60 -14.22
N ALA A 75 -8.26 10.55 -14.56
CA ALA A 75 -7.74 11.54 -13.63
C ALA A 75 -8.81 12.34 -12.88
N SER A 76 -10.02 12.47 -13.45
CA SER A 76 -11.17 13.14 -12.83
C SER A 76 -11.69 12.45 -11.56
N ASP A 77 -11.40 11.17 -11.38
CA ASP A 77 -11.87 10.39 -10.23
C ASP A 77 -10.95 10.53 -9.00
N TYR A 78 -9.79 11.14 -9.20
CA TYR A 78 -8.79 11.29 -8.15
C TYR A 78 -8.54 12.75 -7.79
N PRO A 79 -8.34 13.07 -6.51
CA PRO A 79 -8.02 14.42 -6.08
C PRO A 79 -6.64 14.84 -6.58
N VAL A 80 -6.55 16.06 -7.07
CA VAL A 80 -5.32 16.66 -7.61
C VAL A 80 -5.00 17.92 -6.82
N VAL A 81 -3.72 18.17 -6.58
CA VAL A 81 -3.26 19.39 -5.94
C VAL A 81 -3.41 20.56 -6.92
N GLU A 82 -4.25 21.53 -6.58
CA GLU A 82 -4.58 22.67 -7.45
C GLU A 82 -3.54 23.79 -7.38
N ASP A 83 -2.92 23.97 -6.23
CA ASP A 83 -2.01 25.10 -5.97
C ASP A 83 -0.67 24.68 -5.40
N GLY A 84 0.32 25.58 -5.52
CA GLY A 84 1.62 25.43 -4.90
C GLY A 84 2.65 24.66 -5.74
N LYS A 85 3.71 24.22 -5.08
CA LYS A 85 4.87 23.56 -5.70
C LYS A 85 4.53 22.24 -6.42
N TYR A 86 3.50 21.54 -5.95
CA TYR A 86 3.11 20.22 -6.44
C TYR A 86 1.83 20.25 -7.26
N LYS A 87 1.52 21.39 -7.86
CA LYS A 87 0.36 21.57 -8.74
C LYS A 87 0.32 20.51 -9.84
N GLY A 88 -0.85 19.91 -10.05
CA GLY A 88 -1.05 18.86 -11.05
C GLY A 88 -0.64 17.46 -10.62
N VAL A 89 -0.13 17.29 -9.40
CA VAL A 89 0.18 15.98 -8.82
C VAL A 89 -1.07 15.40 -8.14
N VAL A 90 -1.29 14.11 -8.29
CA VAL A 90 -2.35 13.42 -7.54
C VAL A 90 -2.04 13.45 -6.06
N GLY A 91 -2.94 14.02 -5.26
CA GLY A 91 -2.69 14.20 -3.83
C GLY A 91 -3.93 14.50 -3.04
N VAL A 92 -3.96 14.07 -1.76
CA VAL A 92 -5.07 14.26 -0.83
C VAL A 92 -4.56 14.50 0.58
N GLY A 93 -5.10 15.52 1.24
CA GLY A 93 -4.84 15.76 2.67
C GLY A 93 -3.36 15.86 3.04
N GLY A 94 -2.52 16.50 2.21
CA GLY A 94 -1.08 16.63 2.43
C GLY A 94 -0.26 15.40 2.05
N LEU A 95 -0.88 14.40 1.40
CA LEU A 95 -0.21 13.25 0.82
C LEU A 95 -0.13 13.41 -0.70
N LEU A 96 0.98 13.01 -1.30
CA LEU A 96 1.20 12.97 -2.74
C LEU A 96 1.38 11.53 -3.20
N LEU A 97 0.79 11.20 -4.34
CA LEU A 97 0.99 9.92 -4.97
C LEU A 97 2.34 9.89 -5.69
N ALA A 98 3.12 8.86 -5.45
CA ALA A 98 4.38 8.64 -6.11
C ALA A 98 4.48 7.22 -6.65
N LYS A 99 5.22 7.04 -7.73
CA LYS A 99 5.54 5.77 -8.35
C LYS A 99 7.01 5.43 -8.13
N VAL A 100 7.32 4.15 -8.05
CA VAL A 100 8.68 3.64 -7.96
C VAL A 100 8.77 2.34 -8.77
N PRO A 101 9.87 2.06 -9.48
CA PRO A 101 10.09 0.77 -10.09
C PRO A 101 10.03 -0.37 -9.05
N VAL A 102 9.37 -1.47 -9.41
CA VAL A 102 9.20 -2.63 -8.52
C VAL A 102 10.55 -3.20 -8.06
N GLU A 103 11.57 -3.11 -8.91
CA GLU A 103 12.93 -3.55 -8.58
C GLU A 103 13.53 -2.77 -7.42
N ILE A 104 13.44 -1.44 -7.47
CA ILE A 104 13.93 -0.56 -6.38
C ILE A 104 13.13 -0.81 -5.10
N ALA A 105 11.82 -1.02 -5.22
CA ALA A 105 10.98 -1.33 -4.06
C ALA A 105 11.39 -2.66 -3.39
N LYS A 106 11.71 -3.69 -4.20
CA LYS A 106 12.22 -4.98 -3.69
C LYS A 106 13.59 -4.84 -3.04
N GLN A 107 14.55 -4.19 -3.71
CA GLN A 107 15.88 -3.95 -3.15
C GLN A 107 15.82 -3.21 -1.81
N ARG A 108 14.95 -2.21 -1.72
CA ARG A 108 14.73 -1.49 -0.47
C ARG A 108 14.17 -2.40 0.63
N GLN A 109 13.23 -3.24 0.29
CA GLN A 109 12.64 -4.20 1.24
C GLN A 109 13.70 -5.21 1.71
N GLU A 110 14.50 -5.75 0.83
CA GLU A 110 15.61 -6.66 1.14
C GLU A 110 16.66 -5.99 2.02
N TYR A 111 17.05 -4.76 1.70
CA TYR A 111 18.00 -4.00 2.51
C TYR A 111 17.50 -3.81 3.95
N MET A 112 16.23 -3.43 4.11
CA MET A 112 15.63 -3.25 5.43
C MET A 112 15.50 -4.57 6.19
N ALA A 113 15.08 -5.65 5.51
CA ALA A 113 15.00 -6.98 6.10
C ALA A 113 16.36 -7.47 6.59
N ASN A 114 17.41 -7.30 5.80
CA ASN A 114 18.78 -7.67 6.18
C ASN A 114 19.28 -6.85 7.37
N ARG A 115 18.99 -5.55 7.38
CA ARG A 115 19.33 -4.68 8.50
C ARG A 115 18.64 -5.09 9.80
N HIS A 116 17.36 -5.42 9.73
CA HIS A 116 16.63 -5.93 10.90
C HIS A 116 17.18 -7.25 11.39
N LYS A 117 17.49 -8.16 10.46
CA LYS A 117 18.11 -9.45 10.79
C LYS A 117 19.45 -9.27 11.50
N GLN A 118 20.32 -8.39 11.00
CA GLN A 118 21.60 -8.08 11.65
C GLN A 118 21.43 -7.50 13.05
N GLN A 119 20.44 -6.63 13.24
CA GLN A 119 20.13 -6.08 14.55
C GLN A 119 19.62 -7.15 15.51
N ASP A 120 18.73 -8.02 15.06
CA ASP A 120 18.21 -9.12 15.86
C ASP A 120 19.33 -10.12 16.24
N GLU A 121 20.22 -10.44 15.31
CA GLU A 121 21.37 -11.32 15.56
C GLU A 121 22.34 -10.69 16.57
N ALA A 122 22.60 -9.39 16.47
CA ALA A 122 23.44 -8.68 17.42
C ALA A 122 22.86 -8.71 18.83
N VAL A 123 21.56 -8.44 18.97
CA VAL A 123 20.86 -8.50 20.27
C VAL A 123 20.88 -9.93 20.85
N GLN A 124 20.65 -10.95 20.01
CA GLN A 124 20.70 -12.34 20.46
C GLN A 124 22.11 -12.74 20.91
N HIS A 125 23.14 -12.29 20.20
CA HIS A 125 24.53 -12.56 20.55
C HIS A 125 24.92 -11.89 21.89
N ASP A 126 24.47 -10.67 22.11
CA ASP A 126 24.75 -9.96 23.37
C ASP A 126 24.00 -10.63 24.56
N LEU A 127 22.74 -11.04 24.34
CA LEU A 127 21.99 -11.81 25.36
C LEU A 127 22.67 -13.16 25.69
N MET A 128 23.21 -13.86 24.67
CA MET A 128 23.94 -15.12 24.89
C MET A 128 25.25 -14.91 25.64
N LYS A 129 25.93 -13.79 25.46
CA LYS A 129 27.15 -13.48 26.25
C LYS A 129 26.88 -13.23 27.71
N GLU A 130 25.72 -12.66 28.02
CA GLU A 130 25.33 -12.36 29.41
C GLU A 130 24.62 -13.53 30.09
N GLN A 131 24.42 -14.66 29.40
CA GLN A 131 23.79 -15.83 29.93
C GLN A 131 24.67 -16.49 30.99
N ASP A 132 24.24 -16.49 32.23
CA ASP A 132 24.88 -17.21 33.34
C ASP A 132 24.16 -18.54 33.59
N GLN A 133 24.94 -19.58 33.93
CA GLN A 133 24.42 -20.90 34.25
C GLN A 133 23.48 -20.90 35.48
N ARG A 134 23.61 -19.89 36.35
CA ARG A 134 22.74 -19.66 37.50
C ARG A 134 21.46 -18.92 37.22
N MET A 135 21.41 -18.22 36.08
CA MET A 135 20.28 -17.36 35.69
C MET A 135 20.08 -17.42 34.17
N PRO A 136 19.54 -18.55 33.65
CA PRO A 136 19.35 -18.71 32.22
C PRO A 136 18.31 -17.71 31.70
N ILE A 137 18.67 -16.97 30.65
CA ILE A 137 17.75 -16.05 29.96
C ILE A 137 16.96 -16.85 28.94
N ASN A 138 15.69 -17.08 29.21
CA ASN A 138 14.77 -17.70 28.27
C ASN A 138 14.01 -16.61 27.51
N VAL A 139 14.27 -16.48 26.21
CA VAL A 139 13.55 -15.56 25.34
C VAL A 139 12.43 -16.33 24.63
N GLU A 140 11.23 -16.32 25.19
CA GLU A 140 10.05 -16.82 24.51
C GLU A 140 9.33 -15.67 23.78
N ARG A 141 9.37 -15.68 22.46
CA ARG A 141 8.57 -14.77 21.65
C ARG A 141 7.22 -15.41 21.32
N GLN A 142 6.23 -15.14 22.13
CA GLN A 142 4.84 -15.53 21.84
C GLN A 142 4.09 -14.32 21.29
N THR A 143 4.09 -14.15 19.99
CA THR A 143 3.25 -13.13 19.34
C THR A 143 1.98 -13.81 18.84
N ARG A 144 0.88 -13.64 19.56
CA ARG A 144 -0.43 -14.11 19.15
C ARG A 144 -1.31 -12.92 18.80
N VAL A 145 -1.50 -12.69 17.51
CA VAL A 145 -2.51 -11.73 17.03
C VAL A 145 -3.85 -12.46 16.94
N THR A 146 -4.74 -12.20 17.88
CA THR A 146 -6.11 -12.72 17.83
C THR A 146 -6.97 -11.64 17.18
N PHE A 147 -7.25 -11.76 15.88
CA PHE A 147 -8.36 -11.04 15.30
C PHE A 147 -9.63 -11.69 15.82
N GLY A 148 -10.49 -10.89 16.46
CA GLY A 148 -11.76 -11.34 17.02
C GLY A 148 -12.66 -11.92 15.93
N GLY A 149 -12.55 -13.22 15.72
CA GLY A 149 -13.48 -14.01 14.96
C GLY A 149 -14.52 -14.58 15.90
N THR A 150 -15.72 -14.04 15.85
CA THR A 150 -16.89 -14.65 16.48
C THR A 150 -17.11 -16.02 15.84
N LYS A 151 -16.80 -17.09 16.55
CA LYS A 151 -17.31 -18.42 16.19
C LYS A 151 -18.82 -18.43 16.45
N LYS A 152 -19.59 -18.61 15.39
CA LYS A 152 -20.92 -19.22 15.46
C LYS A 152 -20.77 -20.71 15.33
#